data_cdb375e6a539238c241ce0c6527571cf
#
_entry.id   cdb375e6a539238c241ce0c6527571cf
#
_cell.length_a   1.000
_cell.length_b   1.000
_cell.length_c   1.000
_cell.angle_alpha   90.00
_cell.angle_beta   90.00
_cell.angle_gamma   90.00
#
_symmetry.space_group_name_H-M   'P 1'
#
loop_
_entity.id
_entity.type
_entity.pdbx_description
1 polymer ?
#
loop_
_entity_poly.entity_id
_entity_poly.type
_entity_poly.pdbx_seq_one_letter_code
_entity_poly.pdbx_strand_id
1 'polypeptide(L)'
;MIAKNKVHKKILSYLKNKEFKKIYDNFDKFLKDRKINSFAVSLSGGPDSMAMAYFSKCHQILNNSKIYYVHVDHKLRKHSSNEARELKYFIKNFDINCEILNWKKKKKVRGTQENARIARYNLLENFCKRKKTSALFLAHHIDDLYENFFIRMLRGSGIRGLTSFSSKETVISNNLKSYRPFLDLSKSSLLNVTKKVFGYFILDPSNSNNEFLRIRIRGLLSNLQKEGFDKKKFNLTYCNLQSANEAFKFYSDQNILKNSSFFTKKNKNSIVINSNFFKQPNEIVLRSLSSLILKISKSYYFSRGKTLMKKIEEIRHNSFKKTTVGSCIIERVNNTTIIYPENIK
;
A
#
# COMPACT_ATOMS: atom_id res chain seq x y z
N MET A 1 -1.97 27.68 -27.66
CA MET A 1 -3.28 27.55 -27.03
C MET A 1 -4.23 26.62 -27.82
N ILE A 2 -4.42 26.82 -29.12
CA ILE A 2 -5.36 26.05 -29.99
C ILE A 2 -5.08 24.54 -29.99
N ALA A 3 -3.81 24.10 -30.13
CA ALA A 3 -3.43 22.69 -30.14
C ALA A 3 -3.76 21.97 -28.80
N LYS A 4 -3.56 22.64 -27.66
CA LYS A 4 -3.86 22.11 -26.33
C LYS A 4 -5.35 21.89 -26.15
N ASN A 5 -6.18 22.84 -26.57
CA ASN A 5 -7.64 22.74 -26.54
C ASN A 5 -8.16 21.57 -27.39
N LYS A 6 -7.55 21.31 -28.55
CA LYS A 6 -7.90 20.16 -29.41
C LYS A 6 -7.60 18.82 -28.71
N VAL A 7 -6.44 18.71 -28.04
CA VAL A 7 -6.05 17.51 -27.26
C VAL A 7 -7.02 17.31 -26.10
N HIS A 8 -7.35 18.35 -25.34
CA HIS A 8 -8.28 18.27 -24.20
C HIS A 8 -9.68 17.85 -24.65
N LYS A 9 -10.22 18.40 -25.75
CA LYS A 9 -11.51 17.99 -26.33
C LYS A 9 -11.48 16.50 -26.70
N LYS A 10 -10.40 16.02 -27.33
CA LYS A 10 -10.23 14.60 -27.66
C LYS A 10 -10.21 13.73 -26.41
N ILE A 11 -9.45 14.09 -25.36
CA ILE A 11 -9.39 13.33 -24.10
C ILE A 11 -10.79 13.24 -23.47
N LEU A 12 -11.51 14.34 -23.38
CA LEU A 12 -12.85 14.37 -22.78
C LEU A 12 -13.90 13.64 -23.63
N SER A 13 -13.73 13.56 -24.95
CA SER A 13 -14.69 12.87 -25.82
C SER A 13 -14.83 11.39 -25.50
N TYR A 14 -13.79 10.73 -24.95
CA TYR A 14 -13.88 9.35 -24.52
C TYR A 14 -14.81 9.14 -23.32
N LEU A 15 -15.11 10.19 -22.53
CA LEU A 15 -16.13 10.13 -21.46
C LEU A 15 -17.57 10.01 -21.98
N LYS A 16 -17.82 10.13 -23.31
CA LYS A 16 -19.11 9.77 -23.90
C LYS A 16 -19.42 8.27 -23.79
N ASN A 17 -18.41 7.42 -23.62
CA ASN A 17 -18.60 6.02 -23.29
C ASN A 17 -19.17 5.88 -21.87
N LYS A 18 -20.34 5.23 -21.72
CA LYS A 18 -21.07 5.09 -20.45
C LYS A 18 -20.22 4.42 -19.35
N GLU A 19 -19.44 3.38 -19.70
CA GLU A 19 -18.54 2.70 -18.74
C GLU A 19 -17.45 3.65 -18.25
N PHE A 20 -16.79 4.37 -19.16
CA PHE A 20 -15.73 5.30 -18.80
C PHE A 20 -16.25 6.48 -17.96
N LYS A 21 -17.44 6.97 -18.31
CA LYS A 21 -18.11 8.01 -17.54
C LYS A 21 -18.39 7.55 -16.12
N LYS A 22 -18.94 6.36 -15.94
CA LYS A 22 -19.21 5.77 -14.62
C LYS A 22 -17.93 5.62 -13.78
N ILE A 23 -16.83 5.15 -14.38
CA ILE A 23 -15.54 5.05 -13.69
C ILE A 23 -15.03 6.44 -13.29
N TYR A 24 -15.13 7.41 -14.20
CA TYR A 24 -14.73 8.78 -13.93
C TYR A 24 -15.56 9.40 -12.80
N ASP A 25 -16.86 9.25 -12.81
CA ASP A 25 -17.76 9.83 -11.79
C ASP A 25 -17.45 9.26 -10.40
N ASN A 26 -17.17 7.95 -10.30
CA ASN A 26 -16.72 7.32 -9.06
C ASN A 26 -15.35 7.83 -8.61
N PHE A 27 -14.43 8.07 -9.55
CA PHE A 27 -13.12 8.64 -9.27
C PHE A 27 -13.22 10.10 -8.80
N ASP A 28 -14.02 10.91 -9.46
CA ASP A 28 -14.27 12.30 -9.09
C ASP A 28 -14.93 12.41 -7.71
N LYS A 29 -15.95 11.57 -7.44
CA LYS A 29 -16.58 11.46 -6.13
C LYS A 29 -15.54 11.06 -5.05
N PHE A 30 -14.69 10.07 -5.34
CA PHE A 30 -13.63 9.63 -4.41
C PHE A 30 -12.70 10.77 -4.01
N LEU A 31 -12.35 11.66 -4.96
CA LEU A 31 -11.50 12.83 -4.71
C LEU A 31 -12.25 13.90 -3.90
N LYS A 32 -13.51 14.18 -4.24
CA LYS A 32 -14.36 15.17 -3.57
C LYS A 32 -14.63 14.78 -2.11
N ASP A 33 -15.01 13.52 -1.85
CA ASP A 33 -15.28 13.01 -0.50
C ASP A 33 -14.06 13.15 0.43
N ARG A 34 -12.84 13.13 -0.13
CA ARG A 34 -11.57 13.28 0.60
C ARG A 34 -10.94 14.67 0.52
N LYS A 35 -11.59 15.59 -0.17
CA LYS A 35 -11.11 16.98 -0.39
C LYS A 35 -9.70 17.01 -1.00
N ILE A 36 -9.40 16.09 -1.94
CA ILE A 36 -8.08 15.98 -2.58
C ILE A 36 -8.06 16.80 -3.86
N ASN A 37 -7.38 17.94 -3.85
CA ASN A 37 -7.24 18.85 -5.00
C ASN A 37 -5.82 18.81 -5.62
N SER A 38 -4.86 18.17 -4.93
CA SER A 38 -3.48 18.03 -5.40
C SER A 38 -2.97 16.63 -5.08
N PHE A 39 -2.46 15.93 -6.11
CA PHE A 39 -1.94 14.57 -5.93
C PHE A 39 -0.91 14.17 -6.99
N ALA A 40 -0.10 13.16 -6.65
CA ALA A 40 0.81 12.52 -7.57
C ALA A 40 0.25 11.19 -8.07
N VAL A 41 0.46 10.88 -9.34
CA VAL A 41 0.10 9.60 -9.97
C VAL A 41 1.36 8.83 -10.29
N SER A 42 1.51 7.63 -9.72
CA SER A 42 2.64 6.74 -10.04
C SER A 42 2.35 5.97 -11.32
N LEU A 43 3.11 6.28 -12.38
CA LEU A 43 3.01 5.63 -13.68
C LEU A 43 4.05 4.53 -13.82
N SER A 44 3.62 3.29 -14.08
CA SER A 44 4.52 2.18 -14.45
C SER A 44 4.65 2.01 -15.97
N GLY A 45 3.75 2.64 -16.73
CA GLY A 45 3.61 2.43 -18.17
C GLY A 45 2.68 1.26 -18.54
N GLY A 46 2.33 0.40 -17.58
CA GLY A 46 1.36 -0.67 -17.77
C GLY A 46 -0.09 -0.15 -17.88
N PRO A 47 -1.03 -1.00 -18.38
CA PRO A 47 -2.38 -0.57 -18.72
C PRO A 47 -3.12 0.10 -17.55
N ASP A 48 -3.00 -0.45 -16.34
CA ASP A 48 -3.71 0.04 -15.17
C ASP A 48 -3.27 1.46 -14.80
N SER A 49 -1.96 1.72 -14.84
CA SER A 49 -1.39 3.04 -14.55
C SER A 49 -1.69 4.06 -15.65
N MET A 50 -1.80 3.61 -16.90
CA MET A 50 -2.22 4.45 -18.02
C MET A 50 -3.69 4.85 -17.89
N ALA A 51 -4.58 3.92 -17.53
CA ALA A 51 -5.98 4.23 -17.23
C ALA A 51 -6.09 5.26 -16.09
N MET A 52 -5.28 5.14 -15.03
CA MET A 52 -5.21 6.13 -13.95
C MET A 52 -4.78 7.50 -14.47
N ALA A 53 -3.77 7.54 -15.35
CA ALA A 53 -3.32 8.79 -15.96
C ALA A 53 -4.43 9.46 -16.77
N TYR A 54 -5.22 8.71 -17.52
CA TYR A 54 -6.35 9.21 -18.28
C TYR A 54 -7.41 9.85 -17.39
N PHE A 55 -7.92 9.15 -16.37
CA PHE A 55 -8.95 9.70 -15.49
C PHE A 55 -8.43 10.88 -14.67
N SER A 56 -7.18 10.83 -14.25
CA SER A 56 -6.53 11.96 -13.58
C SER A 56 -6.42 13.17 -14.51
N LYS A 57 -6.11 12.95 -15.79
CA LYS A 57 -6.07 14.04 -16.78
C LYS A 57 -7.45 14.62 -17.05
N CYS A 58 -8.50 13.81 -17.16
CA CYS A 58 -9.88 14.29 -17.25
C CYS A 58 -10.23 15.18 -16.05
N HIS A 59 -9.90 14.73 -14.83
CA HIS A 59 -10.14 15.50 -13.61
C HIS A 59 -9.35 16.82 -13.61
N GLN A 60 -8.07 16.80 -14.06
CA GLN A 60 -7.26 18.00 -14.19
C GLN A 60 -7.90 19.04 -15.12
N ILE A 61 -8.43 18.59 -16.26
CA ILE A 61 -9.07 19.47 -17.26
C ILE A 61 -10.37 20.06 -16.71
N LEU A 62 -11.20 19.23 -16.06
CA LEU A 62 -12.56 19.62 -15.63
C LEU A 62 -12.56 20.42 -14.33
N ASN A 63 -11.62 20.15 -13.41
CA ASN A 63 -11.61 20.73 -12.06
C ASN A 63 -10.39 21.64 -11.79
N ASN A 64 -9.54 21.90 -12.78
CA ASN A 64 -8.30 22.68 -12.65
C ASN A 64 -7.39 22.22 -11.48
N SER A 65 -7.37 20.92 -11.20
CA SER A 65 -6.62 20.31 -10.10
C SER A 65 -5.13 20.24 -10.39
N LYS A 66 -4.28 20.26 -9.34
CA LYS A 66 -2.83 20.14 -9.47
C LYS A 66 -2.43 18.66 -9.44
N ILE A 67 -2.15 18.09 -10.61
CA ILE A 67 -1.80 16.67 -10.75
C ILE A 67 -0.38 16.52 -11.28
N TYR A 68 0.40 15.68 -10.62
CA TYR A 68 1.79 15.40 -10.95
C TYR A 68 1.92 13.93 -11.37
N TYR A 69 2.57 13.68 -12.51
CA TYR A 69 2.78 12.33 -13.02
C TYR A 69 4.25 11.95 -12.86
N VAL A 70 4.49 10.77 -12.29
CA VAL A 70 5.83 10.33 -11.94
C VAL A 70 6.05 8.86 -12.28
N HIS A 71 7.14 8.57 -12.97
CA HIS A 71 7.62 7.22 -13.25
C HIS A 71 8.89 6.94 -12.45
N VAL A 72 8.98 5.75 -11.84
CA VAL A 72 10.21 5.31 -11.16
C VAL A 72 10.92 4.27 -12.01
N ASP A 73 12.06 4.65 -12.57
CA ASP A 73 12.96 3.71 -13.25
C ASP A 73 13.87 3.01 -12.23
N HIS A 74 13.59 1.73 -12.01
CA HIS A 74 14.33 0.88 -11.07
C HIS A 74 15.70 0.44 -11.60
N LYS A 75 15.99 0.61 -12.88
CA LYS A 75 17.22 0.14 -13.57
C LYS A 75 17.53 -1.33 -13.30
N LEU A 76 16.47 -2.15 -13.16
CA LEU A 76 16.61 -3.60 -12.94
C LEU A 76 16.79 -4.37 -14.25
N ARG A 77 16.36 -3.80 -15.38
CA ARG A 77 16.47 -4.36 -16.72
C ARG A 77 17.28 -3.45 -17.63
N LYS A 78 17.97 -4.03 -18.61
CA LYS A 78 18.83 -3.31 -19.57
C LYS A 78 18.08 -2.21 -20.32
N HIS A 79 16.79 -2.42 -20.64
CA HIS A 79 15.98 -1.50 -21.46
C HIS A 79 15.03 -0.60 -20.63
N SER A 80 15.00 -0.71 -19.30
CA SER A 80 14.04 0.04 -18.46
C SER A 80 14.14 1.56 -18.64
N SER A 81 15.34 2.09 -18.79
CA SER A 81 15.54 3.54 -19.00
C SER A 81 15.09 4.02 -20.39
N ASN A 82 15.11 3.16 -21.41
CA ASN A 82 14.55 3.46 -22.72
C ASN A 82 13.04 3.47 -22.66
N GLU A 83 12.45 2.42 -22.09
CA GLU A 83 11.00 2.32 -21.86
C GLU A 83 10.46 3.54 -21.09
N ALA A 84 11.17 3.98 -20.05
CA ALA A 84 10.80 5.19 -19.29
C ALA A 84 10.80 6.47 -20.14
N ARG A 85 11.79 6.61 -21.02
CA ARG A 85 11.88 7.75 -21.96
C ARG A 85 10.78 7.69 -23.02
N GLU A 86 10.53 6.53 -23.62
CA GLU A 86 9.46 6.30 -24.58
C GLU A 86 8.08 6.60 -23.95
N LEU A 87 7.82 6.10 -22.74
CA LEU A 87 6.59 6.42 -22.00
C LEU A 87 6.44 7.95 -21.86
N LYS A 88 7.47 8.61 -21.35
CA LYS A 88 7.45 10.08 -21.15
C LYS A 88 7.16 10.83 -22.44
N TYR A 89 7.78 10.42 -23.55
CA TYR A 89 7.56 11.02 -24.86
C TYR A 89 6.14 10.77 -25.36
N PHE A 90 5.67 9.52 -25.26
CA PHE A 90 4.35 9.12 -25.73
C PHE A 90 3.23 9.87 -25.02
N ILE A 91 3.25 9.92 -23.66
CA ILE A 91 2.16 10.55 -22.89
C ILE A 91 2.14 12.07 -23.01
N LYS A 92 3.24 12.70 -23.47
CA LYS A 92 3.30 14.14 -23.76
C LYS A 92 2.29 14.54 -24.83
N ASN A 93 1.96 13.64 -25.78
CA ASN A 93 0.93 13.86 -26.80
C ASN A 93 -0.49 14.02 -26.21
N PHE A 94 -0.69 13.59 -24.97
CA PHE A 94 -1.93 13.75 -24.20
C PHE A 94 -1.85 14.90 -23.19
N ASP A 95 -0.91 15.82 -23.36
CA ASP A 95 -0.65 16.92 -22.42
C ASP A 95 -0.40 16.42 -20.98
N ILE A 96 0.26 15.27 -20.85
CA ILE A 96 0.67 14.68 -19.58
C ILE A 96 2.20 14.79 -19.45
N ASN A 97 2.66 15.62 -18.53
CA ASN A 97 4.08 15.78 -18.23
C ASN A 97 4.52 14.85 -17.12
N CYS A 98 5.30 13.82 -17.45
CA CYS A 98 5.81 12.84 -16.48
C CYS A 98 7.27 13.12 -16.10
N GLU A 99 7.54 13.11 -14.79
CA GLU A 99 8.91 13.17 -14.27
C GLU A 99 9.44 11.73 -14.05
N ILE A 100 10.68 11.46 -14.48
CA ILE A 100 11.32 10.16 -14.29
C ILE A 100 12.25 10.25 -13.09
N LEU A 101 12.04 9.39 -12.10
CA LEU A 101 12.90 9.23 -10.94
C LEU A 101 13.78 7.99 -11.12
N ASN A 102 15.08 8.17 -11.01
CA ASN A 102 16.05 7.10 -11.19
C ASN A 102 16.46 6.50 -9.84
N TRP A 103 16.33 5.18 -9.67
CA TRP A 103 16.91 4.50 -8.53
C TRP A 103 18.41 4.27 -8.72
N LYS A 104 19.21 4.85 -7.83
CA LYS A 104 20.66 4.59 -7.75
C LYS A 104 20.89 3.37 -6.84
N LYS A 105 21.10 2.18 -7.42
CA LYS A 105 21.37 0.95 -6.67
C LYS A 105 22.73 1.05 -5.96
N LYS A 106 22.76 0.88 -4.64
CA LYS A 106 24.01 0.69 -3.88
C LYS A 106 24.54 -0.73 -4.11
N LYS A 107 25.83 -0.88 -4.45
CA LYS A 107 26.48 -2.13 -4.93
C LYS A 107 26.35 -3.40 -4.06
N LYS A 108 25.87 -3.33 -2.80
CA LYS A 108 25.92 -4.47 -1.84
C LYS A 108 24.55 -4.91 -1.28
N VAL A 109 23.45 -4.77 -2.00
CA VAL A 109 22.14 -5.07 -1.40
C VAL A 109 21.58 -6.41 -1.92
N ARG A 110 21.49 -7.44 -1.03
CA ARG A 110 20.76 -8.69 -1.27
C ARG A 110 19.23 -8.41 -1.26
N GLY A 111 18.42 -9.18 -2.01
CA GLY A 111 16.96 -9.04 -2.02
C GLY A 111 16.45 -7.92 -2.95
N THR A 112 16.65 -8.09 -4.25
CA THR A 112 16.42 -7.04 -5.26
C THR A 112 14.98 -6.50 -5.32
N GLN A 113 13.94 -7.31 -5.14
CA GLN A 113 12.54 -6.87 -5.26
C GLN A 113 12.04 -6.06 -4.06
N GLU A 114 12.35 -6.49 -2.84
CA GLU A 114 11.95 -5.76 -1.63
C GLU A 114 12.67 -4.41 -1.52
N ASN A 115 13.97 -4.40 -1.81
CA ASN A 115 14.77 -3.17 -1.82
C ASN A 115 14.32 -2.20 -2.93
N ALA A 116 13.97 -2.72 -4.10
CA ALA A 116 13.39 -1.91 -5.17
C ALA A 116 12.05 -1.29 -4.74
N ARG A 117 11.22 -2.04 -4.01
CA ARG A 117 9.96 -1.55 -3.45
C ARG A 117 10.20 -0.43 -2.44
N ILE A 118 11.12 -0.62 -1.49
CA ILE A 118 11.47 0.40 -0.48
C ILE A 118 12.02 1.66 -1.17
N ALA A 119 12.97 1.49 -2.10
CA ALA A 119 13.54 2.59 -2.86
C ALA A 119 12.48 3.35 -3.67
N ARG A 120 11.52 2.64 -4.28
CA ARG A 120 10.39 3.25 -4.98
C ARG A 120 9.57 4.17 -4.07
N TYR A 121 9.19 3.69 -2.88
CA TYR A 121 8.39 4.50 -1.97
C TYR A 121 9.18 5.71 -1.45
N ASN A 122 10.47 5.56 -1.14
CA ASN A 122 11.32 6.67 -0.72
C ASN A 122 11.46 7.74 -1.83
N LEU A 123 11.65 7.32 -3.09
CA LEU A 123 11.70 8.25 -4.22
C LEU A 123 10.37 8.98 -4.43
N LEU A 124 9.26 8.26 -4.34
CA LEU A 124 7.92 8.83 -4.48
C LEU A 124 7.60 9.79 -3.32
N GLU A 125 8.00 9.46 -2.10
CA GLU A 125 7.83 10.34 -0.94
C GLU A 125 8.60 11.65 -1.11
N ASN A 126 9.87 11.58 -1.49
CA ASN A 126 10.70 12.76 -1.76
C ASN A 126 10.13 13.61 -2.91
N PHE A 127 9.59 12.97 -3.94
CA PHE A 127 8.90 13.66 -5.02
C PHE A 127 7.66 14.39 -4.52
N CYS A 128 6.80 13.72 -3.75
CA CYS A 128 5.59 14.32 -3.20
C CYS A 128 5.91 15.50 -2.26
N LYS A 129 6.93 15.38 -1.42
CA LYS A 129 7.42 16.49 -0.56
C LYS A 129 7.84 17.70 -1.42
N ARG A 130 8.62 17.48 -2.47
CA ARG A 130 9.07 18.55 -3.38
C ARG A 130 7.91 19.21 -4.12
N LYS A 131 6.88 18.44 -4.50
CA LYS A 131 5.66 18.96 -5.16
C LYS A 131 4.62 19.51 -4.18
N LYS A 132 4.89 19.47 -2.86
CA LYS A 132 3.98 19.91 -1.80
C LYS A 132 2.61 19.22 -1.88
N THR A 133 2.60 17.90 -2.15
CA THR A 133 1.39 17.07 -2.12
C THR A 133 1.54 15.92 -1.13
N SER A 134 0.47 15.60 -0.41
CA SER A 134 0.39 14.52 0.56
C SER A 134 -0.33 13.27 0.04
N ALA A 135 -0.78 13.31 -1.23
CA ALA A 135 -1.56 12.24 -1.83
C ALA A 135 -0.81 11.58 -3.00
N LEU A 136 -0.63 10.25 -2.94
CA LEU A 136 -0.04 9.42 -3.99
C LEU A 136 -1.07 8.41 -4.50
N PHE A 137 -1.36 8.43 -5.79
CA PHE A 137 -2.32 7.53 -6.43
C PHE A 137 -1.63 6.36 -7.10
N LEU A 138 -2.12 5.15 -6.79
CA LEU A 138 -1.64 3.87 -7.29
C LEU A 138 -2.78 3.14 -8.00
N ALA A 139 -2.55 2.64 -9.20
CA ALA A 139 -3.56 2.01 -10.04
C ALA A 139 -3.80 0.52 -9.71
N HIS A 140 -3.83 0.15 -8.43
CA HIS A 140 -4.19 -1.20 -8.03
C HIS A 140 -5.69 -1.45 -8.26
N HIS A 141 -6.02 -2.68 -8.66
CA HIS A 141 -7.36 -3.12 -9.00
C HIS A 141 -7.76 -4.40 -8.25
N ILE A 142 -8.99 -4.87 -8.45
CA ILE A 142 -9.54 -5.99 -7.66
C ILE A 142 -8.78 -7.30 -7.86
N ASP A 143 -8.25 -7.57 -9.05
CA ASP A 143 -7.46 -8.77 -9.29
C ASP A 143 -6.14 -8.76 -8.50
N ASP A 144 -5.53 -7.58 -8.24
CA ASP A 144 -4.37 -7.43 -7.33
C ASP A 144 -4.74 -7.80 -5.88
N LEU A 145 -5.99 -7.53 -5.46
CA LEU A 145 -6.48 -7.93 -4.14
C LEU A 145 -6.52 -9.45 -4.03
N TYR A 146 -7.08 -10.14 -5.04
CA TYR A 146 -7.13 -11.60 -5.06
C TYR A 146 -5.71 -12.20 -5.03
N GLU A 147 -4.83 -11.75 -5.92
CA GLU A 147 -3.43 -12.19 -5.95
C GLU A 147 -2.76 -12.03 -4.57
N ASN A 148 -2.88 -10.85 -3.96
CA ASN A 148 -2.27 -10.57 -2.67
C ASN A 148 -2.84 -11.43 -1.54
N PHE A 149 -4.15 -11.68 -1.55
CA PHE A 149 -4.81 -12.55 -0.58
C PHE A 149 -4.23 -13.96 -0.63
N PHE A 150 -4.20 -14.59 -1.81
CA PHE A 150 -3.67 -15.95 -1.96
C PHE A 150 -2.17 -16.03 -1.65
N ILE A 151 -1.36 -15.04 -2.07
CA ILE A 151 0.05 -14.98 -1.70
C ILE A 151 0.24 -14.96 -0.18
N ARG A 152 -0.59 -14.20 0.54
CA ARG A 152 -0.51 -14.10 1.99
C ARG A 152 -1.05 -15.34 2.70
N MET A 153 -2.10 -15.94 2.18
CA MET A 153 -2.65 -17.20 2.67
C MET A 153 -1.60 -18.31 2.58
N LEU A 154 -0.93 -18.47 1.45
CA LEU A 154 0.15 -19.45 1.27
C LEU A 154 1.37 -19.21 2.17
N ARG A 155 1.53 -17.98 2.67
CA ARG A 155 2.59 -17.63 3.64
C ARG A 155 2.15 -17.79 5.10
N GLY A 156 0.95 -18.31 5.35
CA GLY A 156 0.41 -18.48 6.70
C GLY A 156 0.08 -17.16 7.40
N SER A 157 -0.34 -16.13 6.66
CA SER A 157 -0.72 -14.84 7.25
C SER A 157 -2.05 -14.96 8.00
N GLY A 158 -2.12 -14.38 9.20
CA GLY A 158 -3.38 -14.20 9.93
C GLY A 158 -4.28 -13.12 9.30
N ILE A 159 -5.45 -12.88 9.90
CA ILE A 159 -6.51 -11.98 9.39
C ILE A 159 -5.96 -10.60 9.02
N ARG A 160 -5.15 -9.99 9.88
CA ARG A 160 -4.51 -8.69 9.60
C ARG A 160 -3.69 -8.70 8.31
N GLY A 161 -2.95 -9.78 8.08
CA GLY A 161 -2.16 -9.94 6.86
C GLY A 161 -3.04 -10.12 5.63
N LEU A 162 -4.05 -11.00 5.71
CA LEU A 162 -4.97 -11.31 4.61
C LEU A 162 -5.73 -10.07 4.17
N THR A 163 -6.19 -9.23 5.11
CA THR A 163 -6.99 -8.03 4.81
C THR A 163 -6.17 -6.76 4.55
N SER A 164 -4.85 -6.81 4.62
CA SER A 164 -3.98 -5.62 4.57
C SER A 164 -3.98 -4.85 3.25
N PHE A 165 -4.46 -5.44 2.17
CA PHE A 165 -4.45 -4.82 0.83
C PHE A 165 -5.77 -4.12 0.48
N SER A 166 -6.83 -4.32 1.24
CA SER A 166 -8.18 -3.83 0.93
C SER A 166 -8.39 -2.33 1.10
N SER A 167 -7.53 -1.67 1.85
CA SER A 167 -7.72 -0.25 2.10
C SER A 167 -7.46 0.57 0.86
N LYS A 168 -8.48 1.36 0.46
CA LYS A 168 -8.34 2.36 -0.59
C LYS A 168 -7.39 3.50 -0.19
N GLU A 169 -7.08 3.61 1.09
CA GLU A 169 -6.17 4.58 1.66
C GLU A 169 -5.17 3.88 2.58
N THR A 170 -3.89 4.20 2.47
CA THR A 170 -2.83 3.66 3.33
C THR A 170 -1.82 4.75 3.66
N VAL A 171 -1.51 4.92 4.93
CA VAL A 171 -0.46 5.84 5.37
C VAL A 171 0.89 5.23 4.98
N ILE A 172 1.69 5.97 4.22
CA ILE A 172 3.09 5.61 3.86
C ILE A 172 4.04 6.21 4.89
N SER A 173 3.83 7.47 5.23
CA SER A 173 4.58 8.21 6.25
C SER A 173 3.69 9.28 6.87
N ASN A 174 4.18 10.01 7.88
CA ASN A 174 3.42 11.07 8.54
C ASN A 174 2.84 12.12 7.58
N ASN A 175 3.47 12.30 6.41
CA ASN A 175 3.12 13.34 5.46
C ASN A 175 2.65 12.80 4.10
N LEU A 176 2.53 11.48 3.92
CA LEU A 176 2.15 10.88 2.65
C LEU A 176 1.17 9.72 2.84
N LYS A 177 0.04 9.83 2.19
CA LYS A 177 -0.95 8.77 2.04
C LYS A 177 -0.97 8.24 0.61
N SER A 178 -1.08 6.94 0.43
CA SER A 178 -1.36 6.34 -0.87
C SER A 178 -2.83 6.01 -1.01
N TYR A 179 -3.35 6.25 -2.21
CA TYR A 179 -4.75 6.03 -2.57
C TYR A 179 -4.87 5.05 -3.73
N ARG A 180 -5.88 4.17 -3.68
CA ARG A 180 -6.17 3.13 -4.68
C ARG A 180 -7.64 3.22 -5.08
N PRO A 181 -8.05 4.21 -5.86
CA PRO A 181 -9.46 4.43 -6.18
C PRO A 181 -10.06 3.32 -7.08
N PHE A 182 -9.22 2.53 -7.74
CA PHE A 182 -9.63 1.49 -8.69
C PHE A 182 -9.70 0.08 -8.10
N LEU A 183 -9.62 -0.06 -6.76
CA LEU A 183 -9.67 -1.39 -6.11
C LEU A 183 -10.93 -2.20 -6.40
N ASP A 184 -12.03 -1.56 -6.80
CA ASP A 184 -13.29 -2.22 -7.15
C ASP A 184 -13.39 -2.54 -8.65
N LEU A 185 -12.44 -2.07 -9.47
CA LEU A 185 -12.45 -2.26 -10.91
C LEU A 185 -11.70 -3.53 -11.31
N SER A 186 -12.14 -4.19 -12.38
CA SER A 186 -11.43 -5.31 -12.97
C SER A 186 -10.25 -4.83 -13.82
N LYS A 187 -9.23 -5.68 -13.93
CA LYS A 187 -8.11 -5.46 -14.86
C LYS A 187 -8.57 -5.29 -16.30
N SER A 188 -9.59 -6.05 -16.71
CA SER A 188 -10.17 -5.96 -18.06
C SER A 188 -10.78 -4.60 -18.36
N SER A 189 -11.49 -3.99 -17.41
CA SER A 189 -12.04 -2.64 -17.57
C SER A 189 -10.93 -1.60 -17.74
N LEU A 190 -9.86 -1.65 -16.94
CA LEU A 190 -8.73 -0.72 -17.05
C LEU A 190 -7.96 -0.91 -18.37
N LEU A 191 -7.76 -2.14 -18.79
CA LEU A 191 -7.15 -2.47 -20.08
C LEU A 191 -7.98 -1.94 -21.26
N ASN A 192 -9.32 -2.06 -21.20
CA ASN A 192 -10.23 -1.52 -22.21
C ASN A 192 -10.08 0.00 -22.33
N VAL A 193 -10.05 0.72 -21.19
CA VAL A 193 -9.80 2.17 -21.17
C VAL A 193 -8.48 2.50 -21.86
N THR A 194 -7.40 1.84 -21.46
CA THR A 194 -6.07 2.12 -22.00
C THR A 194 -5.96 1.85 -23.49
N LYS A 195 -6.50 0.73 -23.97
CA LYS A 195 -6.53 0.40 -25.40
C LYS A 195 -7.29 1.43 -26.22
N LYS A 196 -8.48 1.84 -25.76
CA LYS A 196 -9.32 2.81 -26.49
C LYS A 196 -8.76 4.23 -26.49
N VAL A 197 -8.18 4.67 -25.37
CA VAL A 197 -7.68 6.04 -25.22
C VAL A 197 -6.30 6.22 -25.83
N PHE A 198 -5.38 5.31 -25.48
CA PHE A 198 -3.97 5.46 -25.81
C PHE A 198 -3.53 4.57 -26.98
N GLY A 199 -4.14 3.40 -27.16
CA GLY A 199 -3.69 2.40 -28.15
C GLY A 199 -2.32 1.78 -27.84
N TYR A 200 -1.66 2.25 -26.76
CA TYR A 200 -0.29 1.86 -26.40
C TYR A 200 -0.14 1.73 -24.88
N PHE A 201 0.66 0.79 -24.46
CA PHE A 201 1.16 0.63 -23.08
C PHE A 201 2.39 -0.27 -23.09
N ILE A 202 3.22 -0.16 -22.07
CA ILE A 202 4.41 -0.99 -21.90
C ILE A 202 4.00 -2.37 -21.41
N LEU A 203 4.40 -3.41 -22.16
CA LEU A 203 4.31 -4.80 -21.73
C LEU A 203 5.58 -5.15 -20.96
N ASP A 204 5.47 -5.36 -19.66
CA ASP A 204 6.59 -5.82 -18.85
C ASP A 204 6.81 -7.33 -19.10
N PRO A 205 7.96 -7.75 -19.68
CA PRO A 205 8.25 -9.17 -19.92
C PRO A 205 8.23 -10.04 -18.65
N SER A 206 8.48 -9.42 -17.47
CA SER A 206 8.41 -10.14 -16.20
C SER A 206 6.99 -10.62 -15.85
N ASN A 207 5.96 -10.08 -16.50
CA ASN A 207 4.56 -10.53 -16.31
C ASN A 207 4.26 -11.93 -16.91
N SER A 208 5.16 -12.49 -17.70
CA SER A 208 5.05 -13.87 -18.25
C SER A 208 6.02 -14.84 -17.59
N ASN A 209 6.90 -14.41 -16.68
CA ASN A 209 7.88 -15.28 -16.04
C ASN A 209 7.27 -16.06 -14.86
N ASN A 210 7.10 -17.38 -15.02
CA ASN A 210 6.54 -18.30 -14.04
C ASN A 210 7.40 -18.49 -12.78
N GLU A 211 8.64 -18.01 -12.73
CA GLU A 211 9.44 -17.98 -11.50
C GLU A 211 8.82 -17.08 -10.44
N PHE A 212 8.07 -16.05 -10.85
CA PHE A 212 7.41 -15.15 -9.92
C PHE A 212 6.13 -15.75 -9.34
N LEU A 213 6.06 -15.86 -8.02
CA LEU A 213 4.91 -16.38 -7.29
C LEU A 213 3.59 -15.72 -7.75
N ARG A 214 3.61 -14.42 -8.05
CA ARG A 214 2.44 -13.68 -8.48
C ARG A 214 1.87 -14.20 -9.82
N ILE A 215 2.73 -14.61 -10.74
CA ILE A 215 2.32 -15.18 -12.03
C ILE A 215 1.69 -16.57 -11.83
N ARG A 216 2.32 -17.41 -10.98
CA ARG A 216 1.75 -18.72 -10.63
C ARG A 216 0.38 -18.59 -9.97
N ILE A 217 0.18 -17.61 -9.09
CA ILE A 217 -1.12 -17.34 -8.45
C ILE A 217 -2.17 -16.92 -9.49
N ARG A 218 -1.83 -16.15 -10.52
CA ARG A 218 -2.76 -15.84 -11.61
C ARG A 218 -3.23 -17.09 -12.34
N GLY A 219 -2.30 -17.99 -12.65
CA GLY A 219 -2.63 -19.31 -13.24
C GLY A 219 -3.55 -20.12 -12.30
N LEU A 220 -3.23 -20.19 -11.02
CA LEU A 220 -4.06 -20.87 -10.02
C LEU A 220 -5.47 -20.27 -9.94
N LEU A 221 -5.60 -18.94 -9.90
CA LEU A 221 -6.89 -18.25 -9.88
C LEU A 221 -7.74 -18.56 -11.10
N SER A 222 -7.10 -18.67 -12.29
CA SER A 222 -7.79 -19.06 -13.52
C SER A 222 -8.34 -20.51 -13.42
N ASN A 223 -7.58 -21.43 -12.84
CA ASN A 223 -8.05 -22.80 -12.63
C ASN A 223 -9.16 -22.87 -11.57
N LEU A 224 -9.01 -22.17 -10.46
CA LEU A 224 -10.06 -22.09 -9.43
C LEU A 224 -11.39 -21.53 -9.97
N GLN A 225 -11.33 -20.62 -10.96
CA GLN A 225 -12.54 -20.14 -11.64
C GLN A 225 -13.28 -21.23 -12.39
N LYS A 226 -12.57 -22.20 -12.99
CA LYS A 226 -13.17 -23.38 -13.65
C LYS A 226 -13.83 -24.30 -12.62
N GLU A 227 -13.27 -24.39 -11.43
CA GLU A 227 -13.79 -25.18 -10.29
C GLU A 227 -14.86 -24.42 -9.46
N GLY A 228 -15.42 -23.35 -10.00
CA GLY A 228 -16.52 -22.62 -9.34
C GLY A 228 -16.10 -21.50 -8.37
N PHE A 229 -14.85 -21.09 -8.40
CA PHE A 229 -14.44 -19.89 -7.65
C PHE A 229 -15.22 -18.67 -8.12
N ASP A 230 -16.11 -18.20 -7.25
CA ASP A 230 -16.95 -17.03 -7.50
C ASP A 230 -16.35 -15.79 -6.84
N LYS A 231 -16.05 -14.78 -7.65
CA LYS A 231 -15.53 -13.49 -7.20
C LYS A 231 -16.47 -12.78 -6.23
N LYS A 232 -17.81 -12.93 -6.38
CA LYS A 232 -18.79 -12.32 -5.48
C LYS A 232 -18.74 -12.99 -4.09
N LYS A 233 -18.70 -14.32 -4.06
CA LYS A 233 -18.57 -15.10 -2.82
C LYS A 233 -17.24 -14.82 -2.12
N PHE A 234 -16.15 -14.73 -2.89
CA PHE A 234 -14.86 -14.32 -2.34
C PHE A 234 -14.93 -12.93 -1.68
N ASN A 235 -15.51 -11.96 -2.38
CA ASN A 235 -15.63 -10.60 -1.84
C ASN A 235 -16.46 -10.58 -0.54
N LEU A 236 -17.53 -11.38 -0.46
CA LEU A 236 -18.31 -11.52 0.77
C LEU A 236 -17.44 -12.05 1.92
N THR A 237 -16.72 -13.15 1.70
CA THR A 237 -15.79 -13.70 2.69
C THR A 237 -14.73 -12.69 3.09
N TYR A 238 -14.18 -11.94 2.10
CA TYR A 238 -13.18 -10.92 2.34
C TYR A 238 -13.72 -9.77 3.19
N CYS A 239 -14.94 -9.29 2.94
CA CYS A 239 -15.62 -8.28 3.76
C CYS A 239 -15.84 -8.77 5.20
N ASN A 240 -16.25 -10.03 5.39
CA ASN A 240 -16.39 -10.62 6.72
C ASN A 240 -15.06 -10.65 7.48
N LEU A 241 -13.97 -11.01 6.80
CA LEU A 241 -12.63 -10.95 7.39
C LEU A 241 -12.20 -9.51 7.73
N GLN A 242 -12.60 -8.52 6.93
CA GLN A 242 -12.34 -7.11 7.23
C GLN A 242 -13.09 -6.65 8.48
N SER A 243 -14.40 -6.96 8.59
CA SER A 243 -15.20 -6.65 9.78
C SER A 243 -14.60 -7.28 11.04
N ALA A 244 -14.18 -8.55 10.96
CA ALA A 244 -13.47 -9.21 12.06
C ALA A 244 -12.16 -8.48 12.41
N ASN A 245 -11.39 -8.06 11.40
CA ASN A 245 -10.15 -7.31 11.61
C ASN A 245 -10.39 -5.95 12.28
N GLU A 246 -11.46 -5.26 11.95
CA GLU A 246 -11.88 -4.00 12.60
C GLU A 246 -12.26 -4.20 14.06
N ALA A 247 -13.00 -5.26 14.37
CA ALA A 247 -13.31 -5.63 15.75
C ALA A 247 -12.04 -5.92 16.56
N PHE A 248 -11.10 -6.70 16.02
CA PHE A 248 -9.81 -6.92 16.69
C PHE A 248 -9.02 -5.63 16.89
N LYS A 249 -9.06 -4.71 15.94
CA LYS A 249 -8.42 -3.41 16.07
C LYS A 249 -9.05 -2.62 17.22
N PHE A 250 -10.37 -2.53 17.26
CA PHE A 250 -11.10 -1.83 18.32
C PHE A 250 -10.71 -2.36 19.71
N TYR A 251 -10.79 -3.67 19.92
CA TYR A 251 -10.44 -4.26 21.21
C TYR A 251 -8.95 -4.11 21.56
N SER A 252 -8.07 -4.14 20.56
CA SER A 252 -6.63 -3.89 20.77
C SER A 252 -6.36 -2.44 21.21
N ASP A 253 -7.05 -1.47 20.60
CA ASP A 253 -6.95 -0.07 20.97
C ASP A 253 -7.55 0.16 22.39
N GLN A 254 -8.66 -0.51 22.75
CA GLN A 254 -9.22 -0.50 24.10
C GLN A 254 -8.24 -1.08 25.13
N ASN A 255 -7.58 -2.19 24.81
CA ASN A 255 -6.58 -2.79 25.68
C ASN A 255 -5.40 -1.83 25.94
N ILE A 256 -4.93 -1.13 24.93
CA ILE A 256 -3.88 -0.11 25.06
C ILE A 256 -4.37 1.03 25.95
N LEU A 257 -5.55 1.58 25.67
CA LEU A 257 -6.10 2.71 26.42
C LEU A 257 -6.30 2.42 27.91
N LYS A 258 -6.84 1.24 28.24
CA LYS A 258 -7.17 0.85 29.63
C LYS A 258 -5.95 0.36 30.42
N ASN A 259 -4.98 -0.25 29.76
CA ASN A 259 -3.95 -1.04 30.41
C ASN A 259 -2.54 -0.57 30.14
N SER A 260 -2.34 0.58 29.49
CA SER A 260 -1.00 1.16 29.29
C SER A 260 -0.98 2.66 29.45
N SER A 261 0.14 3.19 29.93
CA SER A 261 0.41 4.61 30.11
C SER A 261 1.76 5.00 29.51
N PHE A 262 1.80 6.16 28.83
CA PHE A 262 3.01 6.67 28.18
C PHE A 262 3.74 7.63 29.12
N PHE A 263 5.04 7.46 29.22
CA PHE A 263 5.92 8.33 29.99
C PHE A 263 7.09 8.82 29.16
N THR A 264 7.45 10.06 29.33
CA THR A 264 8.65 10.63 28.73
C THR A 264 9.56 11.15 29.87
N LYS A 265 10.71 10.53 30.05
CA LYS A 265 11.73 10.96 31.01
C LYS A 265 13.05 11.17 30.27
N LYS A 266 13.66 12.37 30.42
CA LYS A 266 14.93 12.76 29.77
C LYS A 266 14.95 12.40 28.27
N ASN A 267 13.93 12.83 27.51
CA ASN A 267 13.75 12.55 26.07
C ASN A 267 13.64 11.06 25.66
N LYS A 268 13.47 10.15 26.62
CA LYS A 268 13.23 8.72 26.35
C LYS A 268 11.76 8.41 26.59
N ASN A 269 11.10 7.95 25.53
CA ASN A 269 9.71 7.49 25.61
C ASN A 269 9.69 6.08 26.20
N SER A 270 8.89 5.87 27.22
CA SER A 270 8.65 4.58 27.85
C SER A 270 7.15 4.33 27.98
N ILE A 271 6.74 3.09 28.06
CA ILE A 271 5.36 2.69 28.26
C ILE A 271 5.31 1.77 29.46
N VAL A 272 4.42 2.05 30.39
CA VAL A 272 4.10 1.18 31.52
C VAL A 272 2.82 0.45 31.23
N ILE A 273 2.80 -0.85 31.47
CA ILE A 273 1.70 -1.77 31.19
C ILE A 273 1.34 -2.49 32.48
N ASN A 274 0.05 -2.52 32.83
CA ASN A 274 -0.43 -3.27 33.97
C ASN A 274 -0.66 -4.78 33.61
N SER A 275 -0.86 -5.62 34.62
CA SER A 275 -1.03 -7.07 34.44
C SER A 275 -2.27 -7.45 33.62
N ASN A 276 -3.34 -6.66 33.66
CA ASN A 276 -4.59 -6.93 32.93
C ASN A 276 -4.42 -6.83 31.42
N PHE A 277 -3.41 -6.14 30.93
CA PHE A 277 -3.05 -6.09 29.52
C PHE A 277 -2.80 -7.49 28.95
N PHE A 278 -2.06 -8.33 29.68
CA PHE A 278 -1.67 -9.66 29.25
C PHE A 278 -2.74 -10.75 29.52
N LYS A 279 -3.80 -10.43 30.28
CA LYS A 279 -4.95 -11.33 30.50
C LYS A 279 -5.92 -11.39 29.32
N GLN A 280 -5.78 -10.48 28.35
CA GLN A 280 -6.63 -10.45 27.17
C GLN A 280 -6.35 -11.65 26.23
N PRO A 281 -7.28 -11.98 25.30
CA PRO A 281 -7.06 -13.01 24.28
C PRO A 281 -5.76 -12.76 23.47
N ASN A 282 -5.14 -13.86 23.05
CA ASN A 282 -3.81 -13.83 22.41
C ASN A 282 -3.70 -12.84 21.25
N GLU A 283 -4.69 -12.78 20.36
CA GLU A 283 -4.69 -11.87 19.20
C GLU A 283 -4.75 -10.41 19.66
N ILE A 284 -5.50 -10.10 20.72
CA ILE A 284 -5.60 -8.75 21.28
C ILE A 284 -4.25 -8.34 21.88
N VAL A 285 -3.64 -9.18 22.70
CA VAL A 285 -2.32 -8.91 23.29
C VAL A 285 -1.26 -8.74 22.21
N LEU A 286 -1.23 -9.66 21.22
CA LEU A 286 -0.30 -9.61 20.10
C LEU A 286 -0.37 -8.28 19.35
N ARG A 287 -1.58 -7.83 19.01
CA ARG A 287 -1.81 -6.58 18.27
C ARG A 287 -1.48 -5.36 19.10
N SER A 288 -1.93 -5.33 20.35
CA SER A 288 -1.68 -4.24 21.28
C SER A 288 -0.18 -4.07 21.52
N LEU A 289 0.52 -5.16 21.87
CA LEU A 289 1.96 -5.13 22.14
C LEU A 289 2.76 -4.76 20.87
N SER A 290 2.39 -5.30 19.71
CA SER A 290 3.02 -4.92 18.43
C SER A 290 2.88 -3.42 18.17
N SER A 291 1.70 -2.83 18.43
CA SER A 291 1.46 -1.40 18.23
C SER A 291 2.29 -0.54 19.19
N LEU A 292 2.44 -0.95 20.45
CA LEU A 292 3.25 -0.25 21.44
C LEU A 292 4.75 -0.31 21.09
N ILE A 293 5.26 -1.49 20.66
CA ILE A 293 6.65 -1.66 20.21
C ILE A 293 6.93 -0.74 19.01
N LEU A 294 6.04 -0.66 18.03
CA LEU A 294 6.24 0.24 16.87
C LEU A 294 6.30 1.71 17.28
N LYS A 295 5.48 2.14 18.24
CA LYS A 295 5.49 3.52 18.75
C LYS A 295 6.81 3.88 19.43
N ILE A 296 7.41 2.94 20.16
CA ILE A 296 8.69 3.13 20.87
C ILE A 296 9.89 3.02 19.93
N SER A 297 9.95 1.97 19.10
CA SER A 297 11.09 1.69 18.20
C SER A 297 11.16 2.62 17.01
N LYS A 298 10.07 3.36 16.70
CA LYS A 298 9.90 4.13 15.45
C LYS A 298 10.15 3.27 14.20
N SER A 299 10.00 1.95 14.31
CA SER A 299 10.17 1.01 13.20
C SER A 299 8.96 1.03 12.29
N TYR A 300 9.18 0.79 10.99
CA TYR A 300 8.10 0.63 10.01
C TYR A 300 7.53 -0.79 9.93
N TYR A 301 8.20 -1.77 10.55
CA TYR A 301 7.85 -3.18 10.41
C TYR A 301 7.53 -3.82 11.76
N PHE A 302 6.45 -4.61 11.76
CA PHE A 302 6.10 -5.45 12.92
C PHE A 302 7.10 -6.59 13.08
N SER A 303 7.41 -6.94 14.31
CA SER A 303 8.10 -8.19 14.65
C SER A 303 7.30 -9.39 14.12
N ARG A 304 7.99 -10.47 13.72
CA ARG A 304 7.31 -11.69 13.24
C ARG A 304 6.35 -12.21 14.30
N GLY A 305 5.08 -12.45 13.92
CA GLY A 305 4.01 -12.84 14.85
C GLY A 305 4.37 -14.04 15.73
N LYS A 306 4.98 -15.11 15.16
CA LYS A 306 5.44 -16.27 15.92
C LYS A 306 6.47 -15.92 17.00
N THR A 307 7.43 -15.06 16.70
CA THR A 307 8.46 -14.63 17.68
C THR A 307 7.83 -13.81 18.81
N LEU A 308 6.91 -12.90 18.48
CA LEU A 308 6.26 -12.07 19.48
C LEU A 308 5.30 -12.90 20.34
N MET A 309 4.61 -13.90 19.79
CA MET A 309 3.76 -14.82 20.57
C MET A 309 4.56 -15.57 21.63
N LYS A 310 5.71 -16.16 21.28
CA LYS A 310 6.60 -16.79 22.26
C LYS A 310 7.01 -15.83 23.38
N LYS A 311 7.30 -14.56 23.02
CA LYS A 311 7.63 -13.54 24.03
C LYS A 311 6.44 -13.17 24.92
N ILE A 312 5.21 -13.15 24.39
CA ILE A 312 3.99 -12.94 25.19
C ILE A 312 3.81 -14.07 26.19
N GLU A 313 4.03 -15.32 25.78
CA GLU A 313 3.99 -16.48 26.66
C GLU A 313 5.05 -16.38 27.78
N GLU A 314 6.30 -16.05 27.43
CA GLU A 314 7.35 -15.79 28.43
C GLU A 314 6.95 -14.68 29.42
N ILE A 315 6.38 -13.57 28.94
CA ILE A 315 5.97 -12.43 29.78
C ILE A 315 4.84 -12.82 30.74
N ARG A 316 3.98 -13.73 30.36
CA ARG A 316 2.89 -14.21 31.23
C ARG A 316 3.37 -15.06 32.41
N HIS A 317 4.54 -15.67 32.29
CA HIS A 317 5.12 -16.45 33.39
C HIS A 317 5.59 -15.54 34.53
N ASN A 318 5.37 -15.98 35.79
CA ASN A 318 5.74 -15.21 36.96
C ASN A 318 7.26 -15.00 37.11
N SER A 319 8.08 -15.93 36.58
CA SER A 319 9.55 -15.86 36.58
C SER A 319 10.12 -14.90 35.52
N PHE A 320 9.29 -14.30 34.66
CA PHE A 320 9.76 -13.38 33.64
C PHE A 320 10.40 -12.13 34.25
N LYS A 321 11.63 -11.81 33.85
CA LYS A 321 12.33 -10.59 34.27
C LYS A 321 12.47 -9.59 33.13
N LYS A 322 13.09 -10.01 32.00
CA LYS A 322 13.44 -9.11 30.91
C LYS A 322 13.58 -9.83 29.57
N THR A 323 13.20 -9.19 28.47
CA THR A 323 13.43 -9.66 27.10
C THR A 323 13.60 -8.49 26.13
N THR A 324 14.21 -8.76 24.97
CA THR A 324 14.35 -7.78 23.88
C THR A 324 13.53 -8.22 22.68
N VAL A 325 12.75 -7.29 22.08
CA VAL A 325 11.99 -7.53 20.87
C VAL A 325 11.75 -6.22 20.10
N GLY A 326 12.01 -6.24 18.81
CA GLY A 326 11.73 -5.09 17.91
C GLY A 326 12.47 -3.82 18.30
N SER A 327 13.76 -3.92 18.69
CA SER A 327 14.58 -2.79 19.19
C SER A 327 14.00 -2.12 20.44
N CYS A 328 13.20 -2.86 21.21
CA CYS A 328 12.69 -2.45 22.50
C CYS A 328 13.06 -3.48 23.56
N ILE A 329 13.28 -3.00 24.76
CA ILE A 329 13.40 -3.82 25.96
C ILE A 329 12.04 -3.85 26.64
N ILE A 330 11.62 -5.05 27.05
CA ILE A 330 10.43 -5.30 27.84
C ILE A 330 10.90 -5.90 29.15
N GLU A 331 10.59 -5.25 30.27
CA GLU A 331 11.08 -5.60 31.60
C GLU A 331 9.94 -5.59 32.60
N ARG A 332 9.88 -6.58 33.48
CA ARG A 332 8.93 -6.61 34.59
C ARG A 332 9.53 -5.90 35.78
N VAL A 333 8.76 -4.96 36.33
CA VAL A 333 9.07 -4.23 37.56
C VAL A 333 7.84 -4.37 38.48
N ASN A 334 7.97 -5.18 39.53
CA ASN A 334 6.88 -5.56 40.40
C ASN A 334 5.69 -6.16 39.60
N ASN A 335 4.49 -5.59 39.76
CA ASN A 335 3.26 -6.00 39.09
C ASN A 335 3.04 -5.31 37.72
N THR A 336 4.02 -4.55 37.24
CA THR A 336 3.94 -3.82 35.96
C THR A 336 5.00 -4.31 34.99
N THR A 337 4.76 -4.05 33.70
CA THR A 337 5.74 -4.30 32.65
C THR A 337 6.09 -2.98 31.97
N ILE A 338 7.37 -2.70 31.79
CA ILE A 338 7.85 -1.47 31.15
C ILE A 338 8.42 -1.79 29.78
N ILE A 339 8.06 -0.99 28.77
CA ILE A 339 8.65 -1.06 27.43
C ILE A 339 9.43 0.25 27.20
N TYR A 340 10.69 0.12 26.80
CA TYR A 340 11.54 1.24 26.46
C TYR A 340 12.50 0.90 25.32
N PRO A 341 13.05 1.90 24.57
CA PRO A 341 13.92 1.64 23.46
C PRO A 341 15.23 0.99 23.93
N GLU A 342 15.70 0.02 23.16
CA GLU A 342 17.06 -0.50 23.32
C GLU A 342 18.04 0.62 22.96
N ASN A 343 18.96 0.95 23.88
CA ASN A 343 20.02 1.92 23.61
C ASN A 343 21.01 1.29 22.60
N ILE A 344 20.73 1.45 21.30
CA ILE A 344 21.74 1.21 20.28
C ILE A 344 22.67 2.42 20.32
N LYS A 345 23.92 2.19 20.77
CA LYS A 345 25.02 3.15 20.65
C LYS A 345 25.30 3.48 19.19
#